data_c6943b1a560d5cbd73d8ef79ea090a63
#
_entry.id   c6943b1a560d5cbd73d8ef79ea090a63
#
_cell.length_a   1.000
_cell.length_b   1.000
_cell.length_c   1.000
_cell.angle_alpha   90.00
_cell.angle_beta   90.00
_cell.angle_gamma   90.00
#
_symmetry.space_group_name_H-M   'P 1'
#
loop_
_entity.id
_entity.type
_entity.pdbx_description
1 polymer ?
#
loop_
_entity_poly.entity_id
_entity_poly.type
_entity_poly.pdbx_seq_one_letter_code
_entity_poly.pdbx_strand_id
1 'polypeptide(L)'
;VMSRVDLAELDFFSSEVQECPFSVYQQLQDEAPVWQMPGTNVFVVTRYNDIREIIRDPTRFSSSFSALLNAGSSNEDVNAIYEQGYEMVETLLTQDPPRHRVYRNLVNKVFSNKRIEGMRDDIQAIADQLISEWIDDGEVDLLNRLCVPLPIYVIADQLGVPRSELTLLKKWSDASTSRLGRLADEEQQIQNAKDIVEFQHYFADLIDRMREHPEDNI
;
A
#
# COMPACT_ATOMS: atom_id res chain seq x y z
N VAL A 1 -6.90 -3.32 -27.92
CA VAL A 1 -5.62 -2.61 -28.14
C VAL A 1 -6.00 -1.14 -28.19
N MET A 2 -5.62 -0.36 -27.18
CA MET A 2 -5.85 1.09 -27.22
C MET A 2 -5.13 1.66 -28.44
N SER A 3 -5.80 2.57 -29.16
CA SER A 3 -5.17 3.38 -30.21
C SER A 3 -4.11 4.29 -29.58
N ARG A 4 -3.11 4.68 -30.38
CA ARG A 4 -2.10 5.67 -29.97
C ARG A 4 -2.78 6.92 -29.41
N VAL A 5 -2.37 7.34 -28.21
CA VAL A 5 -2.94 8.48 -27.49
C VAL A 5 -2.11 9.75 -27.72
N ASP A 6 -2.74 10.92 -27.67
CA ASP A 6 -1.99 12.18 -27.64
C ASP A 6 -1.39 12.39 -26.24
N LEU A 7 -0.06 12.35 -26.16
CA LEU A 7 0.65 12.53 -24.89
C LEU A 7 0.48 13.92 -24.27
N ALA A 8 0.09 14.91 -25.06
CA ALA A 8 -0.15 16.27 -24.57
C ALA A 8 -1.51 16.42 -23.85
N GLU A 9 -2.44 15.50 -24.13
CA GLU A 9 -3.78 15.48 -23.54
C GLU A 9 -4.02 14.24 -22.65
N LEU A 10 -2.99 13.40 -22.47
CA LEU A 10 -3.11 12.17 -21.72
C LEU A 10 -3.40 12.43 -20.25
N ASP A 11 -4.57 11.99 -19.78
CA ASP A 11 -4.84 11.82 -18.36
C ASP A 11 -4.36 10.43 -17.91
N PHE A 12 -3.17 10.41 -17.29
CA PHE A 12 -2.51 9.18 -16.82
C PHE A 12 -3.29 8.46 -15.71
N PHE A 13 -4.14 9.18 -14.99
CA PHE A 13 -4.96 8.64 -13.90
C PHE A 13 -6.40 8.33 -14.32
N SER A 14 -6.75 8.47 -15.59
CA SER A 14 -8.07 8.08 -16.09
C SER A 14 -8.34 6.59 -15.88
N SER A 15 -9.59 6.21 -15.65
CA SER A 15 -9.99 4.81 -15.48
C SER A 15 -9.55 3.93 -16.64
N GLU A 16 -9.63 4.44 -17.87
CA GLU A 16 -9.23 3.71 -19.08
C GLU A 16 -7.74 3.33 -19.07
N VAL A 17 -6.87 4.26 -18.66
CA VAL A 17 -5.43 4.01 -18.54
C VAL A 17 -5.13 3.09 -17.37
N GLN A 18 -5.82 3.25 -16.24
CA GLN A 18 -5.59 2.42 -15.06
C GLN A 18 -6.02 0.97 -15.27
N GLU A 19 -7.11 0.72 -16.00
CA GLU A 19 -7.57 -0.63 -16.31
C GLU A 19 -6.65 -1.37 -17.29
N CYS A 20 -6.05 -0.67 -18.26
CA CYS A 20 -5.16 -1.28 -19.25
C CYS A 20 -4.00 -0.35 -19.65
N PRO A 21 -2.98 -0.16 -18.79
CA PRO A 21 -1.92 0.84 -18.99
C PRO A 21 -0.84 0.43 -20.00
N PHE A 22 -0.77 -0.82 -20.43
CA PHE A 22 0.38 -1.38 -21.15
C PHE A 22 0.68 -0.69 -22.48
N SER A 23 -0.34 -0.33 -23.26
CA SER A 23 -0.15 0.38 -24.53
C SER A 23 0.36 1.79 -24.32
N VAL A 24 -0.09 2.47 -23.27
CA VAL A 24 0.39 3.80 -22.88
C VAL A 24 1.84 3.72 -22.41
N TYR A 25 2.17 2.72 -21.57
CA TYR A 25 3.56 2.51 -21.14
C TYR A 25 4.50 2.25 -22.31
N GLN A 26 4.07 1.42 -23.28
CA GLN A 26 4.87 1.16 -24.48
C GLN A 26 5.12 2.44 -25.27
N GLN A 27 4.05 3.25 -25.50
CA GLN A 27 4.18 4.52 -26.21
C GLN A 27 5.12 5.48 -25.47
N LEU A 28 5.00 5.60 -24.14
CA LEU A 28 5.89 6.44 -23.34
C LEU A 28 7.34 5.95 -23.41
N GLN A 29 7.60 4.64 -23.34
CA GLN A 29 8.95 4.08 -23.46
C GLN A 29 9.61 4.42 -24.79
N ASP A 30 8.84 4.43 -25.87
CA ASP A 30 9.33 4.66 -27.22
C ASP A 30 9.54 6.16 -27.50
N GLU A 31 8.60 7.00 -27.10
CA GLU A 31 8.51 8.41 -27.54
C GLU A 31 8.93 9.41 -26.46
N ALA A 32 8.60 9.16 -25.20
CA ALA A 32 8.83 10.06 -24.07
C ALA A 32 9.14 9.31 -22.78
N PRO A 33 10.29 8.63 -22.66
CA PRO A 33 10.60 7.74 -21.54
C PRO A 33 10.69 8.44 -20.18
N VAL A 34 10.89 9.75 -20.19
CA VAL A 34 10.70 10.67 -19.06
C VAL A 34 9.68 11.70 -19.52
N TRP A 35 8.44 11.52 -19.13
CA TRP A 35 7.32 12.33 -19.57
C TRP A 35 6.79 13.19 -18.45
N GLN A 36 6.69 14.49 -18.68
CA GLN A 36 6.04 15.40 -17.73
C GLN A 36 4.53 15.36 -17.96
N MET A 37 3.78 15.05 -16.92
CA MET A 37 2.33 15.06 -16.97
C MET A 37 1.82 16.49 -17.24
N PRO A 38 0.95 16.69 -18.23
CA PRO A 38 0.46 18.00 -18.62
C PRO A 38 -0.14 18.79 -17.46
N GLY A 39 0.20 20.06 -17.34
CA GLY A 39 -0.31 20.95 -16.30
C GLY A 39 0.23 20.70 -14.89
N THR A 40 1.22 19.82 -14.72
CA THR A 40 1.79 19.45 -13.41
C THR A 40 3.32 19.51 -13.42
N ASN A 41 3.91 19.37 -12.21
CA ASN A 41 5.35 19.14 -12.04
C ASN A 41 5.67 17.65 -11.76
N VAL A 42 4.76 16.75 -12.14
CA VAL A 42 4.94 15.30 -11.98
C VAL A 42 5.56 14.72 -13.24
N PHE A 43 6.60 13.91 -13.07
CA PHE A 43 7.26 13.19 -14.14
C PHE A 43 7.01 11.70 -14.03
N VAL A 44 6.64 11.05 -15.12
CA VAL A 44 6.49 9.60 -15.22
C VAL A 44 7.71 9.06 -15.95
N VAL A 45 8.40 8.12 -15.33
CA VAL A 45 9.59 7.46 -15.87
C VAL A 45 9.25 6.00 -16.17
N THR A 46 9.48 5.55 -17.40
CA THR A 46 8.97 4.26 -17.88
C THR A 46 10.05 3.25 -18.25
N ARG A 47 11.30 3.68 -18.51
CA ARG A 47 12.37 2.74 -18.84
C ARG A 47 13.00 2.12 -17.61
N TYR A 48 13.14 0.81 -17.61
CA TYR A 48 13.71 0.04 -16.49
C TYR A 48 15.07 0.57 -16.00
N ASN A 49 15.99 0.89 -16.90
CA ASN A 49 17.33 1.35 -16.51
C ASN A 49 17.28 2.73 -15.84
N ASP A 50 16.42 3.63 -16.32
CA ASP A 50 16.25 4.97 -15.75
C ASP A 50 15.61 4.88 -14.36
N ILE A 51 14.56 4.08 -14.21
CA ILE A 51 13.94 3.79 -12.91
C ILE A 51 14.96 3.20 -11.95
N ARG A 52 15.76 2.23 -12.40
CA ARG A 52 16.78 1.58 -11.57
C ARG A 52 17.90 2.53 -11.14
N GLU A 53 18.26 3.51 -11.97
CA GLU A 53 19.21 4.56 -11.59
C GLU A 53 18.59 5.47 -10.52
N ILE A 54 17.36 5.93 -10.72
CA ILE A 54 16.66 6.83 -9.81
C ILE A 54 16.52 6.19 -8.42
N ILE A 55 15.99 4.97 -8.31
CA ILE A 55 15.74 4.32 -7.00
C ILE A 55 17.02 3.95 -6.23
N ARG A 56 18.18 3.99 -6.88
CA ARG A 56 19.48 3.70 -6.25
C ARG A 56 20.23 4.93 -5.79
N ASP A 57 19.73 6.11 -6.11
CA ASP A 57 20.38 7.37 -5.76
C ASP A 57 19.52 8.24 -4.83
N PRO A 58 19.50 7.91 -3.53
CA PRO A 58 18.73 8.68 -2.56
C PRO A 58 19.32 10.07 -2.28
N THR A 59 20.47 10.41 -2.88
CA THR A 59 21.06 11.75 -2.74
C THR A 59 20.44 12.75 -3.71
N ARG A 60 20.03 12.30 -4.88
CA ARG A 60 19.34 13.12 -5.90
C ARG A 60 17.83 12.93 -5.89
N PHE A 61 17.35 11.75 -5.48
CA PHE A 61 15.94 11.38 -5.53
C PHE A 61 15.47 10.90 -4.16
N SER A 62 14.59 11.68 -3.55
CA SER A 62 14.01 11.38 -2.25
C SER A 62 12.83 10.42 -2.36
N SER A 63 12.67 9.55 -1.36
CA SER A 63 11.46 8.73 -1.18
C SER A 63 10.34 9.51 -0.47
N SER A 64 10.60 10.73 -0.04
CA SER A 64 9.62 11.55 0.67
C SER A 64 8.57 12.09 -0.31
N PHE A 65 7.51 11.34 -0.50
CA PHE A 65 6.29 11.78 -1.19
C PHE A 65 5.18 12.19 -0.20
N SER A 66 5.55 12.42 1.04
CA SER A 66 4.65 12.90 2.10
C SER A 66 3.90 14.17 1.70
N ALA A 67 4.52 15.06 0.92
CA ALA A 67 3.85 16.24 0.37
C ALA A 67 2.68 15.89 -0.58
N LEU A 68 2.75 14.75 -1.28
CA LEU A 68 1.64 14.25 -2.12
C LEU A 68 0.56 13.56 -1.29
N LEU A 69 0.94 12.89 -0.21
CA LEU A 69 0.02 12.20 0.70
C LEU A 69 -0.60 13.14 1.73
N ASN A 70 0.16 14.16 2.15
CA ASN A 70 -0.21 15.14 3.18
C ASN A 70 -0.64 16.48 2.57
N ALA A 71 -0.60 16.65 1.25
CA ALA A 71 -1.38 17.70 0.61
C ALA A 71 -2.82 17.48 1.06
N GLY A 72 -3.27 18.25 2.03
CA GLY A 72 -4.60 18.11 2.62
C GLY A 72 -5.64 17.98 1.54
N SER A 73 -6.68 17.21 1.76
CA SER A 73 -7.80 17.18 0.86
C SER A 73 -8.31 18.61 0.69
N SER A 74 -8.73 18.97 -0.52
CA SER A 74 -9.50 20.20 -0.73
C SER A 74 -10.87 20.16 -0.01
N ASN A 75 -11.24 18.98 0.50
CA ASN A 75 -12.46 18.75 1.26
C ASN A 75 -12.21 18.98 2.76
N GLU A 76 -12.86 20.00 3.32
CA GLU A 76 -12.75 20.37 4.74
C GLU A 76 -13.23 19.25 5.68
N ASP A 77 -14.25 18.47 5.28
CA ASP A 77 -14.76 17.35 6.06
C ASP A 77 -13.71 16.23 6.22
N VAL A 78 -12.96 15.95 5.14
CA VAL A 78 -11.86 14.97 5.18
C VAL A 78 -10.76 15.44 6.15
N ASN A 79 -10.40 16.71 6.11
CA ASN A 79 -9.39 17.27 7.01
C ASN A 79 -9.85 17.22 8.48
N ALA A 80 -11.09 17.58 8.75
CA ALA A 80 -11.70 17.52 10.09
C ALA A 80 -11.74 16.08 10.65
N ILE A 81 -11.86 15.07 9.79
CA ILE A 81 -11.79 13.68 10.22
C ILE A 81 -10.33 13.30 10.60
N TYR A 82 -9.35 13.68 9.78
CA TYR A 82 -7.95 13.40 10.11
C TYR A 82 -7.46 14.08 11.39
N GLU A 83 -8.00 15.25 11.74
CA GLU A 83 -7.71 15.92 13.02
C GLU A 83 -8.14 15.11 14.26
N GLN A 84 -9.03 14.13 14.10
CA GLN A 84 -9.46 13.23 15.17
C GLN A 84 -8.49 12.06 15.39
N GLY A 85 -7.55 11.85 14.47
CA GLY A 85 -6.53 10.81 14.55
C GLY A 85 -5.18 11.33 15.05
N TYR A 86 -4.14 10.54 14.78
CA TYR A 86 -2.77 10.94 15.06
C TYR A 86 -2.15 11.65 13.87
N GLU A 87 -1.20 12.54 14.14
CA GLU A 87 -0.42 13.20 13.09
C GLU A 87 0.24 12.16 12.17
N MET A 88 0.12 12.40 10.87
CA MET A 88 0.75 11.53 9.87
C MET A 88 2.26 11.69 9.91
N VAL A 89 2.96 10.61 10.18
CA VAL A 89 4.41 10.56 10.25
C VAL A 89 5.02 9.89 9.03
N GLU A 90 6.25 10.23 8.72
CA GLU A 90 7.01 9.52 7.69
C GLU A 90 7.23 8.06 8.11
N THR A 91 6.85 7.16 7.23
CA THR A 91 6.96 5.71 7.40
C THR A 91 8.24 5.16 6.77
N LEU A 92 8.46 3.85 6.88
CA LEU A 92 9.55 3.16 6.20
C LEU A 92 9.55 3.37 4.67
N LEU A 93 8.37 3.60 4.07
CA LEU A 93 8.23 3.85 2.63
C LEU A 93 8.64 5.26 2.22
N THR A 94 8.51 6.23 3.12
CA THR A 94 8.62 7.66 2.80
C THR A 94 9.86 8.33 3.38
N GLN A 95 10.65 7.59 4.17
CA GLN A 95 11.87 8.12 4.77
C GLN A 95 13.10 7.91 3.91
N ASP A 96 13.98 8.90 3.94
CA ASP A 96 15.32 8.82 3.36
C ASP A 96 16.39 8.44 4.40
N PRO A 97 17.59 7.96 3.94
CA PRO A 97 18.74 7.83 4.82
C PRO A 97 19.10 9.19 5.48
N PRO A 98 19.57 9.19 6.76
CA PRO A 98 19.93 8.01 7.58
C PRO A 98 18.76 7.37 8.33
N ARG A 99 17.61 8.08 8.49
CA ARG A 99 16.48 7.61 9.32
C ARG A 99 15.88 6.31 8.78
N HIS A 100 15.69 6.19 7.47
CA HIS A 100 15.24 4.95 6.83
C HIS A 100 16.04 3.73 7.31
N ARG A 101 17.37 3.85 7.39
CA ARG A 101 18.25 2.74 7.80
C ARG A 101 17.96 2.27 9.22
N VAL A 102 17.65 3.19 10.13
CA VAL A 102 17.34 2.85 11.53
C VAL A 102 16.09 1.99 11.60
N TYR A 103 15.00 2.43 10.98
CA TYR A 103 13.74 1.69 10.96
C TYR A 103 13.86 0.37 10.17
N ARG A 104 14.53 0.39 9.03
CA ARG A 104 14.78 -0.82 8.24
C ARG A 104 15.52 -1.90 9.02
N ASN A 105 16.50 -1.50 9.83
CA ASN A 105 17.25 -2.43 10.66
C ASN A 105 16.38 -3.06 11.77
N LEU A 106 15.41 -2.33 12.31
CA LEU A 106 14.45 -2.88 13.27
C LEU A 106 13.58 -3.96 12.58
N VAL A 107 12.99 -3.63 11.45
CA VAL A 107 12.15 -4.56 10.68
C VAL A 107 12.95 -5.80 10.23
N ASN A 108 14.19 -5.63 9.77
CA ASN A 108 15.04 -6.75 9.35
C ASN A 108 15.38 -7.73 10.49
N LYS A 109 15.39 -7.29 11.75
CA LYS A 109 15.59 -8.20 12.89
C LYS A 109 14.38 -9.10 13.09
N VAL A 110 13.19 -8.57 12.91
CA VAL A 110 11.94 -9.30 13.03
C VAL A 110 11.74 -10.24 11.85
N PHE A 111 11.94 -9.78 10.62
CA PHE A 111 11.82 -10.58 9.39
C PHE A 111 13.18 -11.21 8.99
N SER A 112 13.86 -11.84 9.94
CA SER A 112 15.08 -12.62 9.62
C SER A 112 14.72 -13.90 8.86
N ASN A 113 15.66 -14.43 8.06
CA ASN A 113 15.46 -15.67 7.30
C ASN A 113 15.05 -16.83 8.22
N LYS A 114 15.62 -16.92 9.42
CA LYS A 114 15.27 -17.96 10.40
C LYS A 114 13.80 -17.85 10.87
N ARG A 115 13.32 -16.61 11.10
CA ARG A 115 11.94 -16.38 11.54
C ARG A 115 10.95 -16.66 10.40
N ILE A 116 11.28 -16.21 9.18
CA ILE A 116 10.47 -16.49 7.98
C ILE A 116 10.37 -18.00 7.72
N GLU A 117 11.48 -18.73 7.85
CA GLU A 117 11.46 -20.21 7.72
C GLU A 117 10.61 -20.86 8.80
N GLY A 118 10.63 -20.33 10.03
CA GLY A 118 9.78 -20.78 11.13
C GLY A 118 8.30 -20.57 10.91
N MET A 119 7.89 -19.63 10.04
CA MET A 119 6.48 -19.37 9.70
C MET A 119 5.94 -20.34 8.63
N ARG A 120 6.77 -21.17 8.02
CA ARG A 120 6.41 -22.00 6.86
C ARG A 120 5.21 -22.90 7.14
N ASP A 121 5.25 -23.62 8.26
CA ASP A 121 4.21 -24.60 8.61
C ASP A 121 2.88 -23.90 8.94
N ASP A 122 2.94 -22.74 9.59
CA ASP A 122 1.75 -21.93 9.90
C ASP A 122 1.13 -21.38 8.62
N ILE A 123 1.96 -20.84 7.70
CA ILE A 123 1.51 -20.35 6.39
C ILE A 123 0.88 -21.50 5.57
N GLN A 124 1.49 -22.70 5.60
CA GLN A 124 0.93 -23.86 4.93
C GLN A 124 -0.44 -24.23 5.52
N ALA A 125 -0.56 -24.26 6.85
CA ALA A 125 -1.82 -24.58 7.51
C ALA A 125 -2.92 -23.56 7.16
N ILE A 126 -2.60 -22.26 7.10
CA ILE A 126 -3.55 -21.22 6.67
C ILE A 126 -3.97 -21.45 5.21
N ALA A 127 -3.02 -21.74 4.33
CA ALA A 127 -3.31 -22.00 2.92
C ALA A 127 -4.21 -23.23 2.75
N ASP A 128 -3.90 -24.33 3.46
CA ASP A 128 -4.69 -25.57 3.41
C ASP A 128 -6.11 -25.34 3.94
N GLN A 129 -6.25 -24.59 5.02
CA GLN A 129 -7.56 -24.21 5.55
C GLN A 129 -8.38 -23.43 4.51
N LEU A 130 -7.80 -22.37 3.94
CA LEU A 130 -8.50 -21.54 2.93
C LEU A 130 -8.90 -22.36 1.71
N ILE A 131 -8.03 -23.25 1.22
CA ILE A 131 -8.31 -24.11 0.08
C ILE A 131 -9.41 -25.12 0.40
N SER A 132 -9.42 -25.69 1.60
CA SER A 132 -10.44 -26.67 2.01
C SER A 132 -11.87 -26.11 2.01
N GLU A 133 -12.02 -24.78 2.11
CA GLU A 133 -13.34 -24.13 2.13
C GLU A 133 -14.04 -24.12 0.76
N TRP A 134 -13.32 -24.38 -0.33
CA TRP A 134 -13.85 -24.27 -1.68
C TRP A 134 -13.35 -25.32 -2.67
N ILE A 135 -12.50 -26.27 -2.24
CA ILE A 135 -11.88 -27.25 -3.15
C ILE A 135 -12.92 -28.11 -3.90
N ASP A 136 -14.08 -28.31 -3.32
CA ASP A 136 -15.18 -29.10 -3.90
C ASP A 136 -16.16 -28.24 -4.74
N ASP A 137 -16.00 -26.92 -4.82
CA ASP A 137 -16.94 -26.01 -5.49
C ASP A 137 -16.84 -26.10 -7.04
N GLY A 138 -15.76 -26.68 -7.59
CA GLY A 138 -15.52 -26.84 -9.03
C GLY A 138 -14.97 -25.59 -9.72
N GLU A 139 -15.34 -24.39 -9.28
CA GLU A 139 -14.80 -23.10 -9.69
C GLU A 139 -14.67 -22.16 -8.49
N VAL A 140 -13.72 -21.21 -8.52
CA VAL A 140 -13.46 -20.29 -7.41
C VAL A 140 -12.95 -18.93 -7.90
N ASP A 141 -13.34 -17.88 -7.23
CA ASP A 141 -12.65 -16.59 -7.29
C ASP A 141 -11.39 -16.66 -6.41
N LEU A 142 -10.28 -17.08 -7.03
CA LEU A 142 -9.01 -17.28 -6.35
C LEU A 142 -8.49 -16.01 -5.67
N LEU A 143 -8.77 -14.82 -6.25
CA LEU A 143 -8.34 -13.56 -5.69
C LEU A 143 -8.97 -13.36 -4.29
N ASN A 144 -10.27 -13.46 -4.20
CA ASN A 144 -11.01 -13.22 -2.97
C ASN A 144 -10.95 -14.38 -1.97
N ARG A 145 -10.76 -15.63 -2.45
CA ARG A 145 -10.79 -16.81 -1.59
C ARG A 145 -9.40 -17.28 -1.13
N LEU A 146 -8.31 -16.82 -1.76
CA LEU A 146 -6.94 -17.20 -1.39
C LEU A 146 -5.96 -16.02 -1.40
N CYS A 147 -5.84 -15.31 -2.55
CA CYS A 147 -4.76 -14.35 -2.72
C CYS A 147 -4.86 -13.13 -1.77
N VAL A 148 -6.07 -12.72 -1.42
CA VAL A 148 -6.32 -11.63 -0.46
C VAL A 148 -6.25 -12.13 0.98
N PRO A 149 -6.98 -13.19 1.40
CA PRO A 149 -7.00 -13.58 2.81
C PRO A 149 -5.67 -14.16 3.31
N LEU A 150 -4.94 -14.93 2.51
CA LEU A 150 -3.71 -15.58 2.95
C LEU A 150 -2.67 -14.58 3.53
N PRO A 151 -2.23 -13.54 2.82
CA PRO A 151 -1.30 -12.57 3.38
C PRO A 151 -1.87 -11.77 4.56
N ILE A 152 -3.19 -11.50 4.56
CA ILE A 152 -3.83 -10.80 5.68
C ILE A 152 -3.76 -11.67 6.95
N TYR A 153 -4.01 -12.97 6.87
CA TYR A 153 -3.91 -13.89 8.00
C TYR A 153 -2.48 -13.94 8.53
N VAL A 154 -1.51 -14.10 7.62
CA VAL A 154 -0.10 -14.14 7.99
C VAL A 154 0.34 -12.86 8.70
N ILE A 155 0.01 -11.69 8.18
CA ILE A 155 0.42 -10.41 8.81
C ILE A 155 -0.34 -10.15 10.12
N ALA A 156 -1.61 -10.53 10.21
CA ALA A 156 -2.40 -10.41 11.43
C ALA A 156 -1.77 -11.21 12.58
N ASP A 157 -1.41 -12.47 12.33
CA ASP A 157 -0.73 -13.31 13.31
C ASP A 157 0.61 -12.68 13.76
N GLN A 158 1.36 -12.06 12.84
CA GLN A 158 2.62 -11.39 13.20
C GLN A 158 2.40 -10.09 13.99
N LEU A 159 1.29 -9.37 13.74
CA LEU A 159 0.94 -8.14 14.44
C LEU A 159 0.15 -8.38 15.73
N GLY A 160 -0.18 -9.64 16.07
CA GLY A 160 -1.03 -9.96 17.22
C GLY A 160 -2.48 -9.49 17.08
N VAL A 161 -2.98 -9.37 15.85
CA VAL A 161 -4.38 -9.01 15.58
C VAL A 161 -5.24 -10.28 15.60
N PRO A 162 -6.32 -10.33 16.41
CA PRO A 162 -7.21 -11.48 16.46
C PRO A 162 -7.81 -11.81 15.09
N ARG A 163 -7.91 -13.10 14.76
CA ARG A 163 -8.49 -13.55 13.48
C ARG A 163 -9.95 -13.14 13.29
N SER A 164 -10.68 -12.84 14.35
CA SER A 164 -12.03 -12.28 14.28
C SER A 164 -12.10 -10.87 13.70
N GLU A 165 -10.96 -10.18 13.63
CA GLU A 165 -10.85 -8.76 13.21
C GLU A 165 -10.16 -8.58 11.83
N LEU A 166 -9.96 -9.68 11.10
CA LEU A 166 -9.26 -9.66 9.80
C LEU A 166 -9.96 -8.81 8.73
N THR A 167 -11.29 -8.69 8.80
CA THR A 167 -12.05 -7.81 7.91
C THR A 167 -11.69 -6.34 8.09
N LEU A 168 -11.32 -5.95 9.32
CA LEU A 168 -10.85 -4.60 9.61
C LEU A 168 -9.50 -4.33 8.96
N LEU A 169 -8.55 -5.28 9.02
CA LEU A 169 -7.26 -5.13 8.35
C LEU A 169 -7.42 -4.94 6.84
N LYS A 170 -8.31 -5.72 6.21
CA LYS A 170 -8.60 -5.55 4.76
C LYS A 170 -9.16 -4.16 4.48
N LYS A 171 -10.16 -3.72 5.25
CA LYS A 171 -10.79 -2.41 5.14
C LYS A 171 -9.76 -1.27 5.25
N TRP A 172 -8.90 -1.31 6.27
CA TRP A 172 -7.87 -0.29 6.47
C TRP A 172 -6.76 -0.31 5.41
N SER A 173 -6.40 -1.50 4.92
CA SER A 173 -5.46 -1.64 3.80
C SER A 173 -6.01 -1.00 2.52
N ASP A 174 -7.29 -1.25 2.21
CA ASP A 174 -7.96 -0.67 1.04
C ASP A 174 -8.04 0.87 1.17
N ALA A 175 -8.42 1.38 2.35
CA ALA A 175 -8.45 2.82 2.60
C ALA A 175 -7.06 3.47 2.43
N SER A 176 -6.00 2.81 2.90
CA SER A 176 -4.63 3.32 2.79
C SER A 176 -4.12 3.33 1.35
N THR A 177 -4.43 2.30 0.56
CA THR A 177 -3.99 2.18 -0.84
C THR A 177 -4.81 3.06 -1.78
N SER A 178 -6.09 3.27 -1.50
CA SER A 178 -6.98 4.15 -2.29
C SER A 178 -6.45 5.58 -2.39
N ARG A 179 -5.78 6.08 -1.35
CA ARG A 179 -5.14 7.41 -1.37
C ARG A 179 -4.05 7.54 -2.42
N LEU A 180 -3.34 6.45 -2.72
CA LEU A 180 -2.26 6.45 -3.70
C LEU A 180 -2.81 6.50 -5.14
N GLY A 181 -3.98 5.89 -5.38
CA GLY A 181 -4.59 5.78 -6.70
C GLY A 181 -5.30 7.05 -7.19
N ARG A 182 -5.60 8.02 -6.32
CA ARG A 182 -6.37 9.25 -6.64
C ARG A 182 -7.71 9.00 -7.35
N LEU A 183 -8.28 7.79 -7.24
CA LEU A 183 -9.52 7.38 -7.92
C LEU A 183 -10.77 7.50 -7.04
N ALA A 184 -10.58 7.87 -5.76
CA ALA A 184 -11.69 7.96 -4.82
C ALA A 184 -12.50 9.23 -5.08
N ASP A 185 -13.82 9.08 -5.25
CA ASP A 185 -14.75 10.17 -5.19
C ASP A 185 -14.83 10.79 -3.77
N GLU A 186 -15.59 11.85 -3.62
CA GLU A 186 -15.65 12.60 -2.36
C GLU A 186 -16.20 11.77 -1.19
N GLU A 187 -17.23 10.96 -1.42
CA GLU A 187 -17.81 10.07 -0.41
C GLU A 187 -16.80 8.99 0.02
N GLN A 188 -16.10 8.40 -0.94
CA GLN A 188 -15.05 7.43 -0.68
C GLN A 188 -13.85 8.04 0.04
N GLN A 189 -13.48 9.29 -0.25
CA GLN A 189 -12.42 10.00 0.48
C GLN A 189 -12.78 10.20 1.96
N ILE A 190 -14.02 10.57 2.25
CA ILE A 190 -14.56 10.71 3.62
C ILE A 190 -14.51 9.34 4.33
N GLN A 191 -14.97 8.28 3.67
CA GLN A 191 -14.96 6.95 4.27
C GLN A 191 -13.54 6.46 4.52
N ASN A 192 -12.63 6.61 3.57
CA ASN A 192 -11.21 6.26 3.72
C ASN A 192 -10.55 7.02 4.88
N ALA A 193 -10.86 8.31 5.06
CA ALA A 193 -10.35 9.08 6.19
C ALA A 193 -10.81 8.52 7.53
N LYS A 194 -12.09 8.16 7.67
CA LYS A 194 -12.63 7.50 8.87
C LYS A 194 -11.93 6.18 9.15
N ASP A 195 -11.74 5.36 8.13
CA ASP A 195 -11.12 4.04 8.25
C ASP A 195 -9.63 4.16 8.65
N ILE A 196 -8.92 5.16 8.16
CA ILE A 196 -7.53 5.44 8.54
C ILE A 196 -7.44 5.92 10.00
N VAL A 197 -8.34 6.78 10.46
CA VAL A 197 -8.37 7.23 11.86
C VAL A 197 -8.72 6.06 12.79
N GLU A 198 -9.68 5.21 12.42
CA GLU A 198 -10.00 3.99 13.15
C GLU A 198 -8.79 3.05 13.25
N PHE A 199 -8.08 2.83 12.14
CA PHE A 199 -6.81 2.08 12.13
C PHE A 199 -5.78 2.65 13.11
N GLN A 200 -5.60 3.96 13.13
CA GLN A 200 -4.63 4.61 14.01
C GLN A 200 -4.97 4.38 15.49
N HIS A 201 -6.23 4.56 15.88
CA HIS A 201 -6.66 4.32 17.27
C HIS A 201 -6.55 2.85 17.66
N TYR A 202 -7.01 1.94 16.79
CA TYR A 202 -6.91 0.51 17.05
C TYR A 202 -5.47 0.06 17.32
N PHE A 203 -4.52 0.48 16.46
CA PHE A 203 -3.12 0.10 16.64
C PHE A 203 -2.45 0.82 17.81
N ALA A 204 -2.86 2.02 18.16
CA ALA A 204 -2.39 2.68 19.39
C ALA A 204 -2.79 1.85 20.63
N ASP A 205 -4.06 1.46 20.72
CA ASP A 205 -4.56 0.62 21.81
C ASP A 205 -3.91 -0.79 21.83
N LEU A 206 -3.69 -1.37 20.65
CA LEU A 206 -3.02 -2.66 20.53
C LEU A 206 -1.57 -2.59 21.02
N ILE A 207 -0.83 -1.55 20.65
CA ILE A 207 0.55 -1.32 21.09
C ILE A 207 0.61 -1.16 22.62
N ASP A 208 -0.32 -0.43 23.22
CA ASP A 208 -0.34 -0.22 24.66
C ASP A 208 -0.65 -1.53 25.40
N ARG A 209 -1.61 -2.33 24.90
CA ARG A 209 -1.87 -3.69 25.45
C ARG A 209 -0.64 -4.60 25.36
N MET A 210 0.08 -4.58 24.24
CA MET A 210 1.29 -5.39 24.05
C MET A 210 2.46 -4.93 24.92
N ARG A 211 2.54 -3.64 25.27
CA ARG A 211 3.52 -3.16 26.24
C ARG A 211 3.26 -3.67 27.64
N GLU A 212 1.99 -3.79 28.03
CA GLU A 212 1.58 -4.33 29.33
C GLU A 212 1.70 -5.87 29.37
N HIS A 213 1.41 -6.53 28.26
CA HIS A 213 1.41 -7.99 28.12
C HIS A 213 2.17 -8.41 26.85
N PRO A 214 3.52 -8.43 26.89
CA PRO A 214 4.33 -8.78 25.73
C PRO A 214 4.09 -10.22 25.26
N GLU A 215 3.86 -10.39 23.98
CA GLU A 215 3.75 -11.68 23.29
C GLU A 215 4.90 -11.85 22.29
N ASP A 216 5.11 -13.07 21.78
CA ASP A 216 6.14 -13.32 20.75
C ASP A 216 5.60 -13.01 19.34
N ASN A 217 5.27 -11.74 19.13
CA ASN A 217 4.89 -11.14 17.85
C ASN A 217 5.83 -9.98 17.48
N ILE A 218 5.51 -9.22 16.46
CA ILE A 218 6.37 -8.09 15.97
C ILE A 218 6.39 -6.95 16.96
#